data_0a505cec42ad6b2824ea51533cce9f18
#
_entry.id   0a505cec42ad6b2824ea51533cce9f18
#
_cell.length_a   1.000
_cell.length_b   1.000
_cell.length_c   1.000
_cell.angle_alpha   90.00
_cell.angle_beta   90.00
_cell.angle_gamma   90.00
#
_symmetry.space_group_name_H-M   'P 1'
#
loop_
_entity.id
_entity.type
_entity.pdbx_description
1 polymer ?
#
loop_
_entity_poly.entity_id
_entity_poly.type
_entity_poly.pdbx_seq_one_letter_code
_entity_poly.pdbx_strand_id
1 'polypeptide(L)'
;MQVPAGDVVDSGAAIKRVLGLLDPAPAVPDLSHGYLDLLGNTPPESAGVAQWLMRTGAVPAIYQRWWRPALSRLVMGIAGPGMAGEYRLARSWLALSPGDTLLDLACGPGNFTRELAAGPGHPGLVVGLDVSAAMLARAVRDTSGAAASRAVTGRGVTGRAAIAYVRADAMNVPLRRDCIDAVCCFAALHLMREPFGVLDKMTGVLRPGGRIALMTSCRRGVGGALSAATDLVGRTAGMRVFGRDEITDALAERGYTGIRQRIAGAVQFVAGQLADIAA
;
A
#
# COMPACT_ATOMS: atom_id res chain seq x y z
N MET A 1 -2.79 -5.71 41.57
CA MET A 1 -3.53 -6.31 40.42
C MET A 1 -2.65 -6.07 39.20
N GLN A 2 -1.81 -7.08 38.87
CA GLN A 2 -0.89 -7.00 37.73
C GLN A 2 -1.69 -7.06 36.43
N VAL A 3 -1.56 -6.03 35.59
CA VAL A 3 -2.05 -6.05 34.21
C VAL A 3 -1.23 -7.10 33.44
N PRO A 4 -1.86 -8.08 32.78
CA PRO A 4 -1.12 -9.06 32.00
C PRO A 4 -0.37 -8.33 30.87
N ALA A 5 0.92 -8.62 30.76
CA ALA A 5 1.83 -8.15 29.71
C ALA A 5 1.55 -8.92 28.40
N GLY A 6 0.40 -8.68 27.79
CA GLY A 6 0.00 -9.25 26.52
C GLY A 6 -0.68 -8.18 25.67
N ASP A 7 -0.11 -7.89 24.50
CA ASP A 7 -0.59 -7.03 23.40
C ASP A 7 -0.05 -5.59 23.30
N VAL A 8 1.16 -5.33 23.77
CA VAL A 8 1.99 -4.33 23.09
C VAL A 8 2.43 -5.00 21.78
N VAL A 9 1.89 -4.55 20.65
CA VAL A 9 2.43 -4.92 19.33
C VAL A 9 3.91 -4.63 19.40
N ASP A 10 4.73 -5.66 19.48
CA ASP A 10 6.17 -5.54 19.68
C ASP A 10 6.78 -4.98 18.38
N SER A 11 6.79 -3.65 18.28
CA SER A 11 7.36 -2.94 17.13
C SER A 11 8.82 -3.34 16.92
N GLY A 12 9.53 -3.74 17.99
CA GLY A 12 10.91 -4.21 17.90
C GLY A 12 11.01 -5.57 17.19
N ALA A 13 10.13 -6.52 17.50
CA ALA A 13 10.09 -7.80 16.80
C ALA A 13 9.68 -7.65 15.34
N ALA A 14 8.71 -6.76 15.04
CA ALA A 14 8.32 -6.45 13.66
C ALA A 14 9.49 -5.88 12.85
N ILE A 15 10.19 -4.89 13.40
CA ILE A 15 11.37 -4.29 12.76
C ILE A 15 12.48 -5.32 12.56
N LYS A 16 12.76 -6.17 13.57
CA LYS A 16 13.76 -7.23 13.42
C LYS A 16 13.43 -8.20 12.27
N ARG A 17 12.15 -8.53 12.10
CA ARG A 17 11.70 -9.35 10.96
C ARG A 17 11.95 -8.62 9.63
N VAL A 18 11.61 -7.33 9.55
CA VAL A 18 11.84 -6.53 8.34
C VAL A 18 13.32 -6.44 7.99
N LEU A 19 14.20 -6.19 8.99
CA LEU A 19 15.65 -6.15 8.77
C LEU A 19 16.16 -7.46 8.16
N GLY A 20 15.59 -8.61 8.54
CA GLY A 20 15.88 -9.90 7.92
C GLY A 20 15.40 -10.06 6.49
N LEU A 21 14.52 -9.19 5.98
CA LEU A 21 14.02 -9.20 4.61
C LEU A 21 14.79 -8.22 3.70
N LEU A 22 15.60 -7.31 4.26
CA LEU A 22 16.30 -6.29 3.48
C LEU A 22 17.52 -6.84 2.73
N ASP A 23 17.79 -6.23 1.56
CA ASP A 23 18.97 -6.47 0.76
C ASP A 23 19.39 -5.19 0.02
N PRO A 24 20.51 -4.54 0.41
CA PRO A 24 21.29 -4.84 1.62
C PRO A 24 20.61 -4.35 2.90
N ALA A 25 20.85 -5.05 4.00
CA ALA A 25 20.43 -4.57 5.31
C ALA A 25 21.37 -3.43 5.77
N PRO A 26 20.87 -2.34 6.39
CA PRO A 26 21.71 -1.27 6.90
C PRO A 26 22.55 -1.75 8.09
N ALA A 27 23.82 -1.35 8.14
CA ALA A 27 24.72 -1.67 9.25
C ALA A 27 24.21 -1.09 10.59
N VAL A 28 23.64 0.11 10.54
CA VAL A 28 23.00 0.76 11.68
C VAL A 28 21.61 1.23 11.27
N PRO A 29 20.53 0.57 11.76
CA PRO A 29 19.17 0.95 11.43
C PRO A 29 18.78 2.28 12.10
N ASP A 30 18.26 3.24 11.34
CA ASP A 30 17.67 4.47 11.90
C ASP A 30 16.19 4.23 12.23
N LEU A 31 15.87 4.25 13.50
CA LEU A 31 14.52 4.07 14.05
C LEU A 31 14.04 5.29 14.86
N SER A 32 14.75 6.40 14.78
CA SER A 32 14.53 7.60 15.60
C SER A 32 13.12 8.19 15.48
N HIS A 33 12.42 7.90 14.39
CA HIS A 33 11.07 8.40 14.09
C HIS A 33 9.96 7.37 14.30
N GLY A 34 10.26 6.20 14.88
CA GLY A 34 9.31 5.10 15.07
C GLY A 34 9.01 4.28 13.80
N TYR A 35 9.76 4.52 12.73
CA TYR A 35 9.82 3.71 11.50
C TYR A 35 11.28 3.51 11.11
N LEU A 36 11.56 2.51 10.27
CA LEU A 36 12.89 2.29 9.71
C LEU A 36 13.12 3.27 8.56
N ASP A 37 14.07 4.20 8.73
CA ASP A 37 14.46 5.15 7.68
C ASP A 37 15.65 4.62 6.88
N LEU A 38 15.41 4.32 5.59
CA LEU A 38 16.45 3.87 4.66
C LEU A 38 16.86 4.96 3.65
N LEU A 39 16.21 6.13 3.69
CA LEU A 39 16.53 7.22 2.79
C LEU A 39 17.39 8.30 3.46
N GLY A 40 17.29 8.48 4.77
CA GLY A 40 17.98 9.55 5.48
C GLY A 40 17.69 10.92 4.85
N ASN A 41 18.74 11.64 4.51
CA ASN A 41 18.66 12.95 3.84
C ASN A 41 18.66 12.86 2.30
N THR A 42 18.69 11.65 1.72
CA THR A 42 18.69 11.48 0.27
C THR A 42 17.31 11.89 -0.28
N PRO A 43 17.25 12.87 -1.20
CA PRO A 43 15.99 13.22 -1.83
C PRO A 43 15.54 12.03 -2.69
N PRO A 44 14.31 11.55 -2.54
CA PRO A 44 13.79 10.50 -3.41
C PRO A 44 13.68 11.01 -4.85
N GLU A 45 13.85 10.14 -5.81
CA GLU A 45 13.62 10.38 -7.23
C GLU A 45 12.13 10.58 -7.52
N SER A 46 11.52 11.52 -6.84
CA SER A 46 10.07 11.67 -6.88
C SER A 46 9.60 12.38 -8.13
N ALA A 47 8.58 11.83 -8.68
CA ALA A 47 7.78 12.37 -9.76
C ALA A 47 6.84 13.47 -9.29
N GLY A 48 6.63 14.46 -10.13
CA GLY A 48 5.47 15.33 -10.26
C GLY A 48 5.00 16.16 -9.05
N VAL A 49 4.26 17.23 -9.39
CA VAL A 49 3.68 18.21 -8.45
C VAL A 49 2.71 17.56 -7.46
N ALA A 50 1.95 16.55 -7.87
CA ALA A 50 0.99 15.86 -7.01
C ALA A 50 1.68 15.11 -5.86
N GLN A 51 2.80 14.46 -6.14
CA GLN A 51 3.59 13.76 -5.13
C GLN A 51 4.32 14.75 -4.21
N TRP A 52 4.78 15.89 -4.74
CA TRP A 52 5.35 16.96 -3.93
C TRP A 52 4.34 17.55 -2.95
N LEU A 53 3.09 17.81 -3.39
CA LEU A 53 2.00 18.29 -2.53
C LEU A 53 1.65 17.29 -1.42
N MET A 54 1.67 16.00 -1.70
CA MET A 54 1.44 14.93 -0.72
C MET A 54 2.54 14.82 0.33
N ARG A 55 3.71 15.40 0.09
CA ARG A 55 4.87 15.42 1.00
C ARG A 55 4.88 16.63 1.93
N THR A 56 4.13 17.70 1.61
CA THR A 56 4.01 18.89 2.48
C THR A 56 3.04 18.60 3.62
N GLY A 57 3.45 18.87 4.87
CA GLY A 57 2.74 18.43 6.09
C GLY A 57 1.29 18.93 6.27
N ALA A 58 0.88 19.99 5.56
CA ALA A 58 -0.48 20.56 5.70
C ALA A 58 -1.54 19.82 4.84
N VAL A 59 -1.16 19.35 3.66
CA VAL A 59 -2.09 18.71 2.70
C VAL A 59 -2.56 17.33 3.18
N PRO A 60 -1.72 16.46 3.76
CA PRO A 60 -2.13 15.14 4.22
C PRO A 60 -3.27 15.12 5.24
N ALA A 61 -3.33 16.10 6.14
CA ALA A 61 -4.35 16.12 7.19
C ALA A 61 -5.75 16.48 6.66
N ILE A 62 -5.84 17.45 5.75
CA ILE A 62 -7.08 17.90 5.11
C ILE A 62 -7.53 16.87 4.06
N TYR A 63 -6.58 16.33 3.29
CA TYR A 63 -6.84 15.37 2.23
C TYR A 63 -7.56 14.12 2.74
N GLN A 64 -7.12 13.54 3.87
CA GLN A 64 -7.67 12.29 4.37
C GLN A 64 -9.03 12.41 5.03
N ARG A 65 -9.28 13.50 5.76
CA ARG A 65 -10.50 13.61 6.56
C ARG A 65 -11.72 14.00 5.71
N TRP A 66 -11.52 14.82 4.68
CA TRP A 66 -12.60 15.41 3.90
C TRP A 66 -12.50 15.12 2.40
N TRP A 67 -11.31 15.23 1.82
CA TRP A 67 -11.12 15.15 0.37
C TRP A 67 -11.11 13.70 -0.16
N ARG A 68 -10.49 12.76 0.54
CA ARG A 68 -10.41 11.38 0.07
C ARG A 68 -11.79 10.71 -0.01
N PRO A 69 -12.70 10.79 1.00
CA PRO A 69 -14.04 10.24 0.88
C PRO A 69 -14.90 10.95 -0.17
N ALA A 70 -14.81 12.30 -0.27
CA ALA A 70 -15.55 13.07 -1.26
C ALA A 70 -15.01 12.82 -2.67
N LEU A 71 -13.70 12.85 -2.86
CA LEU A 71 -13.03 12.56 -4.13
C LEU A 71 -13.26 11.12 -4.58
N SER A 72 -13.21 10.17 -3.67
CA SER A 72 -13.54 8.76 -3.95
C SER A 72 -14.95 8.62 -4.50
N ARG A 73 -15.95 9.27 -3.90
CA ARG A 73 -17.33 9.29 -4.41
C ARG A 73 -17.46 10.00 -5.76
N LEU A 74 -16.74 11.09 -5.96
CA LEU A 74 -16.75 11.83 -7.23
C LEU A 74 -16.10 11.01 -8.35
N VAL A 75 -15.00 10.33 -8.07
CA VAL A 75 -14.19 9.60 -9.05
C VAL A 75 -14.75 8.22 -9.33
N MET A 76 -15.23 7.50 -8.31
CA MET A 76 -15.82 6.16 -8.44
C MET A 76 -17.32 6.17 -8.70
N GLY A 77 -18.00 7.32 -8.49
CA GLY A 77 -19.46 7.43 -8.55
C GLY A 77 -20.17 6.85 -7.32
N ILE A 78 -21.50 6.99 -7.29
CA ILE A 78 -22.37 6.55 -6.18
C ILE A 78 -22.31 5.02 -5.99
N ALA A 79 -22.05 4.27 -7.05
CA ALA A 79 -21.91 2.80 -7.06
C ALA A 79 -20.50 2.31 -6.67
N GLY A 80 -19.57 3.20 -6.36
CA GLY A 80 -18.23 2.83 -5.90
C GLY A 80 -18.27 2.07 -4.56
N PRO A 81 -17.31 1.16 -4.30
CA PRO A 81 -17.34 0.28 -3.14
C PRO A 81 -17.20 1.01 -1.79
N GLY A 82 -16.81 2.28 -1.80
CA GLY A 82 -16.42 3.02 -0.59
C GLY A 82 -15.27 2.35 0.15
N MET A 83 -14.70 2.99 1.17
CA MET A 83 -13.50 2.49 1.86
C MET A 83 -13.68 1.08 2.44
N ALA A 84 -14.81 0.79 3.07
CA ALA A 84 -15.06 -0.55 3.61
C ALA A 84 -15.15 -1.63 2.53
N GLY A 85 -15.68 -1.28 1.35
CA GLY A 85 -15.72 -2.16 0.19
C GLY A 85 -14.34 -2.38 -0.42
N GLU A 86 -13.52 -1.34 -0.48
CA GLU A 86 -12.12 -1.42 -0.92
C GLU A 86 -11.31 -2.39 -0.05
N TYR A 87 -11.44 -2.28 1.29
CA TYR A 87 -10.78 -3.18 2.24
C TYR A 87 -11.25 -4.64 2.08
N ARG A 88 -12.57 -4.86 1.94
CA ARG A 88 -13.10 -6.22 1.73
C ARG A 88 -12.58 -6.81 0.42
N LEU A 89 -12.54 -6.01 -0.65
CA LEU A 89 -12.04 -6.45 -1.94
C LEU A 89 -10.55 -6.82 -1.86
N ALA A 90 -9.73 -5.94 -1.26
CA ALA A 90 -8.30 -6.19 -1.04
C ALA A 90 -8.08 -7.50 -0.26
N ARG A 91 -8.78 -7.70 0.87
CA ARG A 91 -8.67 -8.94 1.67
C ARG A 91 -9.04 -10.17 0.87
N SER A 92 -10.18 -10.13 0.15
CA SER A 92 -10.65 -11.28 -0.62
C SER A 92 -9.70 -11.67 -1.75
N TRP A 93 -9.01 -10.70 -2.34
CA TRP A 93 -8.11 -10.94 -3.46
C TRP A 93 -6.70 -11.31 -3.02
N LEU A 94 -6.21 -10.72 -1.93
CA LEU A 94 -4.92 -11.08 -1.35
C LEU A 94 -4.98 -12.44 -0.65
N ALA A 95 -6.17 -12.88 -0.18
CA ALA A 95 -6.40 -14.17 0.46
C ALA A 95 -5.30 -14.54 1.48
N LEU A 96 -4.99 -13.58 2.38
CA LEU A 96 -3.91 -13.68 3.34
C LEU A 96 -4.15 -14.81 4.36
N SER A 97 -3.09 -15.45 4.76
CA SER A 97 -3.05 -16.52 5.77
C SER A 97 -2.23 -16.09 7.00
N PRO A 98 -2.49 -16.67 8.18
CA PRO A 98 -1.65 -16.47 9.34
C PRO A 98 -0.20 -16.86 9.03
N GLY A 99 0.74 -15.96 9.35
CA GLY A 99 2.15 -16.16 9.04
C GLY A 99 2.65 -15.46 7.78
N ASP A 100 1.78 -15.12 6.83
CA ASP A 100 2.14 -14.38 5.62
C ASP A 100 2.81 -13.04 5.94
N THR A 101 3.64 -12.57 5.04
CA THR A 101 4.19 -11.22 5.03
C THR A 101 3.56 -10.44 3.89
N LEU A 102 2.89 -9.34 4.24
CA LEU A 102 2.28 -8.41 3.30
C LEU A 102 3.12 -7.14 3.18
N LEU A 103 3.41 -6.72 1.96
CA LEU A 103 3.95 -5.39 1.65
C LEU A 103 2.81 -4.46 1.18
N ASP A 104 2.57 -3.38 1.93
CA ASP A 104 1.70 -2.26 1.54
C ASP A 104 2.58 -1.16 0.97
N LEU A 105 2.71 -1.13 -0.37
CA LEU A 105 3.60 -0.22 -1.09
C LEU A 105 2.91 1.14 -1.29
N ALA A 106 3.60 2.21 -0.95
CA ALA A 106 3.07 3.58 -0.85
C ALA A 106 1.87 3.64 0.11
N CYS A 107 2.10 3.14 1.32
CA CYS A 107 1.08 2.95 2.36
C CYS A 107 0.48 4.27 2.88
N GLY A 108 1.13 5.41 2.60
CA GLY A 108 0.72 6.71 3.10
C GLY A 108 0.63 6.72 4.64
N PRO A 109 -0.47 7.18 5.22
CA PRO A 109 -0.64 7.20 6.67
C PRO A 109 -1.14 5.85 7.24
N GLY A 110 -0.94 4.76 6.52
CA GLY A 110 -1.12 3.40 7.00
C GLY A 110 -2.56 2.94 7.20
N ASN A 111 -3.53 3.50 6.50
CA ASN A 111 -4.93 3.10 6.66
C ASN A 111 -5.17 1.67 6.20
N PHE A 112 -4.69 1.31 4.99
CA PHE A 112 -4.74 -0.05 4.47
C PHE A 112 -3.86 -0.99 5.30
N THR A 113 -2.65 -0.56 5.66
CA THR A 113 -1.73 -1.30 6.53
C THR A 113 -2.43 -1.76 7.81
N ARG A 114 -3.07 -0.83 8.53
CA ARG A 114 -3.77 -1.14 9.79
C ARG A 114 -4.99 -2.03 9.59
N GLU A 115 -5.73 -1.80 8.53
CA GLU A 115 -6.95 -2.56 8.24
C GLU A 115 -6.61 -4.00 7.81
N LEU A 116 -5.59 -4.18 6.98
CA LEU A 116 -5.15 -5.52 6.54
C LEU A 116 -4.45 -6.29 7.68
N ALA A 117 -3.84 -5.58 8.63
CA ALA A 117 -3.25 -6.18 9.82
C ALA A 117 -4.27 -6.65 10.86
N ALA A 118 -5.53 -6.25 10.76
CA ALA A 118 -6.56 -6.55 11.77
C ALA A 118 -7.58 -7.60 11.27
N GLY A 119 -8.22 -8.31 12.19
CA GLY A 119 -9.34 -9.22 11.92
C GLY A 119 -8.95 -10.63 11.48
N PRO A 120 -9.93 -11.50 11.20
CA PRO A 120 -9.70 -12.89 10.83
C PRO A 120 -8.87 -13.01 9.55
N GLY A 121 -7.97 -14.00 9.50
CA GLY A 121 -7.09 -14.21 8.34
C GLY A 121 -6.05 -13.10 8.14
N HIS A 122 -5.67 -12.40 9.24
CA HIS A 122 -4.59 -11.42 9.15
C HIS A 122 -3.24 -12.11 8.88
N PRO A 123 -2.31 -11.46 8.18
CA PRO A 123 -0.95 -11.99 7.99
C PRO A 123 -0.16 -11.99 9.31
N GLY A 124 1.01 -12.58 9.31
CA GLY A 124 1.93 -12.52 10.45
C GLY A 124 2.66 -11.18 10.56
N LEU A 125 2.91 -10.51 9.43
CA LEU A 125 3.59 -9.22 9.33
C LEU A 125 3.00 -8.38 8.20
N VAL A 126 2.79 -7.09 8.47
CA VAL A 126 2.49 -6.08 7.44
C VAL A 126 3.61 -5.05 7.42
N VAL A 127 4.26 -4.90 6.28
CA VAL A 127 5.28 -3.88 6.03
C VAL A 127 4.64 -2.74 5.26
N GLY A 128 4.47 -1.59 5.90
CA GLY A 128 4.03 -0.37 5.23
C GLY A 128 5.24 0.42 4.73
N LEU A 129 5.42 0.52 3.42
CA LEU A 129 6.51 1.27 2.80
C LEU A 129 5.98 2.56 2.18
N ASP A 130 6.61 3.69 2.51
CA ASP A 130 6.32 4.98 1.89
C ASP A 130 7.58 5.86 1.84
N VAL A 131 7.62 6.76 0.87
CA VAL A 131 8.73 7.71 0.70
C VAL A 131 8.61 8.93 1.62
N SER A 132 7.40 9.24 2.07
CA SER A 132 7.06 10.46 2.81
C SER A 132 7.24 10.28 4.32
N ALA A 133 8.23 10.94 4.90
CA ALA A 133 8.44 11.00 6.35
C ALA A 133 7.18 11.49 7.10
N ALA A 134 6.48 12.50 6.55
CA ALA A 134 5.27 13.06 7.16
C ALA A 134 4.11 12.04 7.19
N MET A 135 3.94 11.25 6.12
CA MET A 135 2.94 10.19 6.06
C MET A 135 3.26 9.07 7.04
N LEU A 136 4.51 8.63 7.10
CA LEU A 136 4.93 7.58 8.03
C LEU A 136 4.86 8.02 9.48
N ALA A 137 5.24 9.26 9.81
CA ALA A 137 5.06 9.80 11.15
C ALA A 137 3.57 9.80 11.57
N ARG A 138 2.66 10.05 10.62
CA ARG A 138 1.22 9.92 10.85
C ARG A 138 0.81 8.47 11.04
N ALA A 139 1.30 7.56 10.20
CA ALA A 139 1.02 6.13 10.27
C ALA A 139 1.42 5.53 11.62
N VAL A 140 2.60 5.87 12.12
CA VAL A 140 3.09 5.45 13.45
C VAL A 140 2.16 5.96 14.55
N ARG A 141 1.85 7.26 14.58
CA ARG A 141 0.96 7.84 15.60
C ARG A 141 -0.44 7.19 15.61
N ASP A 142 -1.04 7.05 14.42
CA ASP A 142 -2.39 6.49 14.31
C ASP A 142 -2.42 5.00 14.67
N THR A 143 -1.33 4.27 14.46
CA THR A 143 -1.19 2.85 14.85
C THR A 143 -1.07 2.71 16.36
N SER A 144 -0.22 3.51 17.00
CA SER A 144 -0.03 3.53 18.46
C SER A 144 -1.30 3.99 19.18
N GLY A 145 -1.96 5.03 18.68
CA GLY A 145 -3.23 5.52 19.23
C GLY A 145 -4.36 4.50 19.14
N ALA A 146 -4.44 3.75 18.05
CA ALA A 146 -5.43 2.69 17.90
C ALA A 146 -5.18 1.51 18.86
N ALA A 147 -3.93 1.17 19.12
CA ALA A 147 -3.56 0.15 20.11
C ALA A 147 -3.94 0.58 21.52
N ALA A 148 -3.60 1.81 21.91
CA ALA A 148 -3.94 2.38 23.22
C ALA A 148 -5.46 2.46 23.45
N SER A 149 -6.24 2.91 22.48
CA SER A 149 -7.71 3.00 22.56
C SER A 149 -8.37 1.63 22.77
N ARG A 150 -7.85 0.57 22.15
CA ARG A 150 -8.36 -0.80 22.33
C ARG A 150 -8.02 -1.39 23.68
N ALA A 151 -6.84 -1.10 24.20
CA ALA A 151 -6.43 -1.51 25.54
C ALA A 151 -7.38 -0.95 26.61
N VAL A 152 -7.81 0.31 26.45
CA VAL A 152 -8.76 0.97 27.36
C VAL A 152 -10.17 0.39 27.25
N THR A 153 -10.61 0.00 26.06
CA THR A 153 -11.99 -0.47 25.85
C THR A 153 -12.20 -1.97 26.10
N GLY A 154 -11.14 -2.71 26.46
CA GLY A 154 -11.21 -4.15 26.73
C GLY A 154 -11.63 -5.01 25.53
N ARG A 155 -11.75 -4.42 24.33
CA ARG A 155 -12.01 -5.13 23.08
C ARG A 155 -10.71 -5.73 22.56
N GLY A 156 -10.19 -6.72 23.24
CA GLY A 156 -9.10 -7.55 22.77
C GLY A 156 -9.56 -8.30 21.51
N VAL A 157 -9.20 -7.81 20.33
CA VAL A 157 -9.25 -8.63 19.12
C VAL A 157 -8.06 -9.57 19.22
N THR A 158 -8.30 -10.80 19.60
CA THR A 158 -7.31 -11.87 19.53
C THR A 158 -6.88 -12.03 18.07
N GLY A 159 -5.61 -11.77 17.81
CA GLY A 159 -4.99 -11.91 16.50
C GLY A 159 -4.93 -10.60 15.71
N ARG A 160 -3.74 -10.04 15.65
CA ARG A 160 -3.36 -8.95 14.76
C ARG A 160 -1.97 -9.20 14.23
N ALA A 161 -1.75 -8.89 12.95
CA ALA A 161 -0.40 -8.87 12.39
C ALA A 161 0.50 -7.86 13.12
N ALA A 162 1.77 -8.18 13.20
CA ALA A 162 2.78 -7.19 13.50
C ALA A 162 2.85 -6.16 12.36
N ILE A 163 3.03 -4.89 12.69
CA ILE A 163 3.16 -3.81 11.71
C ILE A 163 4.54 -3.18 11.85
N ALA A 164 5.23 -3.03 10.72
CA ALA A 164 6.46 -2.24 10.63
C ALA A 164 6.31 -1.22 9.51
N TYR A 165 6.79 0.01 9.75
CA TYR A 165 6.84 1.05 8.73
C TYR A 165 8.28 1.27 8.28
N VAL A 166 8.46 1.45 6.96
CA VAL A 166 9.76 1.62 6.31
C VAL A 166 9.70 2.84 5.39
N ARG A 167 10.64 3.74 5.55
CA ARG A 167 10.82 4.85 4.62
C ARG A 167 11.80 4.43 3.53
N ALA A 168 11.29 4.23 2.32
CA ALA A 168 12.07 3.85 1.15
C ALA A 168 11.38 4.32 -0.12
N ASP A 169 12.11 4.30 -1.25
CA ASP A 169 11.57 4.62 -2.57
C ASP A 169 10.98 3.35 -3.22
N ALA A 170 9.76 3.47 -3.74
CA ALA A 170 9.09 2.39 -4.47
C ALA A 170 9.82 1.98 -5.77
N MET A 171 10.63 2.88 -6.34
CA MET A 171 11.49 2.59 -7.48
C MET A 171 12.70 1.74 -7.09
N ASN A 172 13.05 1.72 -5.80
CA ASN A 172 14.15 0.93 -5.27
C ASN A 172 13.73 0.25 -3.97
N VAL A 173 12.83 -0.73 -4.08
CA VAL A 173 12.33 -1.52 -2.94
C VAL A 173 13.48 -2.33 -2.35
N PRO A 174 13.91 -2.05 -1.12
CA PRO A 174 15.12 -2.63 -0.54
C PRO A 174 14.86 -3.99 0.12
N LEU A 175 14.04 -4.81 -0.52
CA LEU A 175 13.70 -6.16 -0.04
C LEU A 175 14.33 -7.22 -0.94
N ARG A 176 14.70 -8.34 -0.34
CA ARG A 176 15.19 -9.50 -1.08
C ARG A 176 14.13 -10.00 -2.07
N ARG A 177 14.59 -10.66 -3.11
CA ARG A 177 13.69 -11.35 -4.04
C ARG A 177 12.95 -12.49 -3.33
N ASP A 178 11.74 -12.78 -3.80
CA ASP A 178 10.94 -13.94 -3.43
C ASP A 178 10.69 -14.10 -1.90
N CYS A 179 10.58 -12.97 -1.18
CA CYS A 179 10.47 -12.97 0.27
C CYS A 179 9.12 -12.48 0.83
N ILE A 180 8.22 -12.02 -0.04
CA ILE A 180 6.92 -11.46 0.30
C ILE A 180 5.80 -12.36 -0.23
N ASP A 181 4.80 -12.64 0.59
CA ASP A 181 3.66 -13.50 0.25
C ASP A 181 2.59 -12.74 -0.52
N ALA A 182 2.40 -11.46 -0.21
CA ALA A 182 1.44 -10.62 -0.89
C ALA A 182 1.92 -9.16 -0.95
N VAL A 183 1.56 -8.46 -2.04
CA VAL A 183 1.83 -7.03 -2.21
C VAL A 183 0.54 -6.30 -2.52
N CYS A 184 0.32 -5.14 -1.92
CA CYS A 184 -0.72 -4.22 -2.36
C CYS A 184 -0.16 -2.82 -2.63
N CYS A 185 -0.82 -2.11 -3.56
CA CYS A 185 -0.55 -0.70 -3.85
C CYS A 185 -1.87 -0.01 -4.17
N PHE A 186 -2.39 0.78 -3.24
CA PHE A 186 -3.70 1.39 -3.34
C PHE A 186 -3.63 2.90 -3.50
N ALA A 187 -4.19 3.41 -4.61
CA ALA A 187 -4.27 4.83 -4.95
C ALA A 187 -2.91 5.55 -5.08
N ALA A 188 -1.87 4.82 -5.50
CA ALA A 188 -0.52 5.40 -5.61
C ALA A 188 0.15 5.15 -6.98
N LEU A 189 -0.07 4.02 -7.62
CA LEU A 189 0.64 3.64 -8.85
C LEU A 189 0.54 4.69 -9.97
N HIS A 190 -0.61 5.34 -10.11
CA HIS A 190 -0.84 6.41 -11.09
C HIS A 190 -0.11 7.74 -10.78
N LEU A 191 0.48 7.87 -9.61
CA LEU A 191 1.30 9.01 -9.19
C LEU A 191 2.80 8.76 -9.40
N MET A 192 3.18 7.53 -9.74
CA MET A 192 4.56 7.14 -9.90
C MET A 192 5.06 7.47 -11.30
N ARG A 193 6.33 7.91 -11.38
CA ARG A 193 6.98 8.28 -12.65
C ARG A 193 7.08 7.08 -13.59
N GLU A 194 7.52 5.95 -13.05
CA GLU A 194 7.75 4.70 -13.78
C GLU A 194 6.88 3.57 -13.20
N PRO A 195 5.55 3.61 -13.41
CA PRO A 195 4.64 2.68 -12.73
C PRO A 195 4.89 1.21 -13.09
N PHE A 196 5.33 0.92 -14.31
CA PHE A 196 5.66 -0.45 -14.70
C PHE A 196 6.99 -0.93 -14.12
N GLY A 197 7.97 -0.04 -13.96
CA GLY A 197 9.19 -0.34 -13.20
C GLY A 197 8.89 -0.66 -11.73
N VAL A 198 7.91 0.04 -11.14
CA VAL A 198 7.45 -0.30 -9.78
C VAL A 198 6.72 -1.65 -9.75
N LEU A 199 5.93 -1.99 -10.78
CA LEU A 199 5.36 -3.35 -10.91
C LEU A 199 6.44 -4.43 -10.99
N ASP A 200 7.54 -4.16 -11.71
CA ASP A 200 8.69 -5.07 -11.75
C ASP A 200 9.32 -5.28 -10.36
N LYS A 201 9.47 -4.19 -9.58
CA LYS A 201 9.96 -4.28 -8.21
C LYS A 201 9.00 -5.06 -7.30
N MET A 202 7.69 -4.79 -7.39
CA MET A 202 6.68 -5.55 -6.64
C MET A 202 6.70 -7.03 -7.00
N THR A 203 6.80 -7.36 -8.29
CA THR A 203 6.90 -8.74 -8.76
C THR A 203 8.18 -9.41 -8.27
N GLY A 204 9.31 -8.70 -8.30
CA GLY A 204 10.60 -9.24 -7.90
C GLY A 204 10.72 -9.59 -6.41
N VAL A 205 9.93 -8.97 -5.53
CA VAL A 205 9.91 -9.30 -4.10
C VAL A 205 8.87 -10.37 -3.74
N LEU A 206 7.88 -10.59 -4.62
CA LEU A 206 6.88 -11.64 -4.43
C LEU A 206 7.49 -13.01 -4.63
N ARG A 207 7.20 -13.93 -3.73
CA ARG A 207 7.50 -15.36 -3.95
C ARG A 207 6.63 -15.94 -5.06
N PRO A 208 7.03 -17.02 -5.72
CA PRO A 208 6.13 -17.82 -6.55
C PRO A 208 4.84 -18.15 -5.80
N GLY A 209 3.69 -18.10 -6.46
CA GLY A 209 2.38 -18.24 -5.83
C GLY A 209 1.91 -17.01 -5.02
N GLY A 210 2.75 -15.99 -4.86
CA GLY A 210 2.41 -14.75 -4.16
C GLY A 210 1.32 -13.94 -4.87
N ARG A 211 0.63 -13.07 -4.15
CA ARG A 211 -0.54 -12.33 -4.69
C ARG A 211 -0.30 -10.83 -4.72
N ILE A 212 -0.83 -10.19 -5.76
CA ILE A 212 -0.83 -8.74 -5.89
C ILE A 212 -2.25 -8.21 -5.92
N ALA A 213 -2.50 -7.05 -5.27
CA ALA A 213 -3.73 -6.30 -5.40
C ALA A 213 -3.44 -4.80 -5.56
N LEU A 214 -4.01 -4.20 -6.58
CA LEU A 214 -3.77 -2.83 -6.99
C LEU A 214 -5.08 -2.05 -7.04
N MET A 215 -5.05 -0.76 -6.69
CA MET A 215 -6.07 0.21 -7.02
C MET A 215 -5.42 1.41 -7.69
N THR A 216 -5.85 1.73 -8.91
CA THR A 216 -5.27 2.83 -9.68
C THR A 216 -6.31 3.51 -10.56
N SER A 217 -5.92 4.57 -11.24
CA SER A 217 -6.79 5.25 -12.21
C SER A 217 -7.19 4.33 -13.37
N CYS A 218 -8.34 4.62 -13.97
CA CYS A 218 -8.81 3.94 -15.19
C CYS A 218 -9.45 4.96 -16.12
N ARG A 219 -9.13 4.90 -17.40
CA ARG A 219 -9.80 5.69 -18.41
C ARG A 219 -11.27 5.28 -18.49
N ARG A 220 -12.17 6.26 -18.36
CA ARG A 220 -13.60 6.01 -18.55
C ARG A 220 -13.85 5.63 -20.01
N GLY A 221 -14.61 4.56 -20.22
CA GLY A 221 -14.94 4.05 -21.55
C GLY A 221 -15.91 4.93 -22.36
N VAL A 222 -16.19 6.16 -21.91
CA VAL A 222 -17.01 7.14 -22.64
C VAL A 222 -16.06 7.91 -23.55
N GLY A 223 -16.04 7.53 -24.84
CA GLY A 223 -15.29 8.26 -25.86
C GLY A 223 -15.77 9.71 -26.00
N GLY A 224 -14.86 10.61 -26.37
CA GLY A 224 -15.19 12.01 -26.69
C GLY A 224 -14.44 13.03 -25.84
N ALA A 225 -14.84 14.30 -25.93
CA ALA A 225 -14.19 15.46 -25.33
C ALA A 225 -14.00 15.35 -23.81
N LEU A 226 -14.88 14.63 -23.09
CA LEU A 226 -14.82 14.46 -21.64
C LEU A 226 -13.66 13.52 -21.24
N SER A 227 -13.35 12.51 -22.02
CA SER A 227 -12.20 11.62 -21.80
C SER A 227 -10.88 12.38 -22.04
N ALA A 228 -10.81 13.18 -23.11
CA ALA A 228 -9.65 14.02 -23.38
C ALA A 228 -9.42 15.07 -22.28
N ALA A 229 -10.47 15.66 -21.73
CA ALA A 229 -10.38 16.62 -20.64
C ALA A 229 -9.86 15.96 -19.34
N THR A 230 -10.32 14.76 -19.01
CA THR A 230 -9.82 14.02 -17.84
C THR A 230 -8.35 13.59 -18.00
N ASP A 231 -7.94 13.18 -19.18
CA ASP A 231 -6.54 12.86 -19.50
C ASP A 231 -5.64 14.11 -19.40
N LEU A 232 -6.14 15.26 -19.85
CA LEU A 232 -5.40 16.53 -19.77
C LEU A 232 -5.24 16.99 -18.30
N VAL A 233 -6.31 16.93 -17.51
CA VAL A 233 -6.26 17.26 -16.09
C VAL A 233 -5.34 16.29 -15.34
N GLY A 234 -5.36 15.00 -15.65
CA GLY A 234 -4.44 14.02 -15.08
C GLY A 234 -2.97 14.36 -15.40
N ARG A 235 -2.67 14.68 -16.65
CA ARG A 235 -1.30 15.05 -17.09
C ARG A 235 -0.81 16.34 -16.43
N THR A 236 -1.64 17.36 -16.34
CA THR A 236 -1.28 18.64 -15.68
C THR A 236 -1.08 18.46 -14.17
N ALA A 237 -1.77 17.50 -13.55
CA ALA A 237 -1.58 17.13 -12.15
C ALA A 237 -0.41 16.15 -11.94
N GLY A 238 0.32 15.74 -12.99
CA GLY A 238 1.39 14.74 -12.91
C GLY A 238 0.88 13.33 -12.60
N MET A 239 -0.38 13.04 -12.96
CA MET A 239 -1.02 11.74 -12.75
C MET A 239 -1.17 11.00 -14.08
N ARG A 240 -0.88 9.69 -14.09
CA ARG A 240 -1.15 8.83 -15.24
C ARG A 240 -2.57 8.28 -15.17
N VAL A 241 -3.29 8.30 -16.28
CA VAL A 241 -4.57 7.62 -16.44
C VAL A 241 -4.36 6.38 -17.29
N PHE A 242 -4.49 5.20 -16.68
CA PHE A 242 -4.27 3.93 -17.36
C PHE A 242 -5.44 3.57 -18.29
N GLY A 243 -5.13 2.91 -19.39
CA GLY A 243 -6.11 2.23 -20.22
C GLY A 243 -6.82 1.11 -19.45
N ARG A 244 -7.96 0.64 -20.01
CA ARG A 244 -8.79 -0.38 -19.36
C ARG A 244 -8.00 -1.66 -19.08
N ASP A 245 -7.27 -2.13 -20.08
CA ASP A 245 -6.59 -3.43 -20.03
C ASP A 245 -5.08 -3.31 -19.72
N GLU A 246 -4.58 -2.06 -19.65
CA GLU A 246 -3.14 -1.77 -19.51
C GLU A 246 -2.48 -2.40 -18.28
N ILE A 247 -3.19 -2.45 -17.16
CA ILE A 247 -2.67 -3.07 -15.91
C ILE A 247 -2.84 -4.60 -15.94
N THR A 248 -3.94 -5.11 -16.49
CA THR A 248 -4.15 -6.56 -16.62
C THR A 248 -3.13 -7.17 -17.56
N ASP A 249 -2.86 -6.52 -18.69
CA ASP A 249 -1.85 -6.95 -19.66
C ASP A 249 -0.45 -6.91 -19.03
N ALA A 250 -0.11 -5.81 -18.35
CA ALA A 250 1.16 -5.69 -17.66
C ALA A 250 1.38 -6.76 -16.58
N LEU A 251 0.33 -7.20 -15.89
CA LEU A 251 0.42 -8.33 -14.96
C LEU A 251 0.60 -9.66 -15.71
N ALA A 252 -0.15 -9.88 -16.80
CA ALA A 252 -0.03 -11.09 -17.60
C ALA A 252 1.38 -11.26 -18.18
N GLU A 253 1.97 -10.18 -18.71
CA GLU A 253 3.36 -10.14 -19.21
C GLU A 253 4.39 -10.51 -18.13
N ARG A 254 4.08 -10.28 -16.85
CA ARG A 254 4.91 -10.62 -15.69
C ARG A 254 4.64 -12.00 -15.10
N GLY A 255 3.86 -12.83 -15.78
CA GLY A 255 3.56 -14.18 -15.36
C GLY A 255 2.48 -14.30 -14.28
N TYR A 256 1.64 -13.28 -14.08
CA TYR A 256 0.51 -13.41 -13.20
C TYR A 256 -0.63 -14.18 -13.87
N THR A 257 -1.29 -15.03 -13.10
CA THR A 257 -2.44 -15.84 -13.48
C THR A 257 -3.65 -15.48 -12.61
N GLY A 258 -4.85 -15.97 -12.98
CA GLY A 258 -6.06 -15.69 -12.22
C GLY A 258 -6.36 -14.19 -12.10
N ILE A 259 -5.97 -13.40 -13.10
CA ILE A 259 -6.11 -11.95 -13.08
C ILE A 259 -7.59 -11.57 -12.98
N ARG A 260 -7.89 -10.68 -12.05
CA ARG A 260 -9.24 -10.16 -11.79
C ARG A 260 -9.23 -8.66 -11.91
N GLN A 261 -10.26 -8.10 -12.53
CA GLN A 261 -10.43 -6.66 -12.64
C GLN A 261 -11.84 -6.25 -12.23
N ARG A 262 -11.94 -5.12 -11.52
CA ARG A 262 -13.20 -4.43 -11.25
C ARG A 262 -13.01 -2.94 -11.50
N ILE A 263 -13.82 -2.37 -12.37
CA ILE A 263 -13.80 -0.94 -12.69
C ILE A 263 -14.97 -0.26 -11.98
N ALA A 264 -14.69 0.87 -11.33
CA ALA A 264 -15.67 1.74 -10.70
C ALA A 264 -15.36 3.20 -11.06
N GLY A 265 -16.15 3.77 -11.97
CA GLY A 265 -15.94 5.13 -12.47
C GLY A 265 -14.59 5.29 -13.18
N ALA A 266 -13.73 6.14 -12.66
CA ALA A 266 -12.38 6.38 -13.17
C ALA A 266 -11.29 5.65 -12.38
N VAL A 267 -11.65 4.58 -11.67
CA VAL A 267 -10.73 3.75 -10.88
C VAL A 267 -10.89 2.30 -11.28
N GLN A 268 -9.81 1.57 -11.30
CA GLN A 268 -9.78 0.13 -11.44
C GLN A 268 -9.10 -0.52 -10.24
N PHE A 269 -9.63 -1.66 -9.86
CA PHE A 269 -9.03 -2.62 -8.96
C PHE A 269 -8.56 -3.80 -9.79
N VAL A 270 -7.31 -4.22 -9.62
CA VAL A 270 -6.73 -5.34 -10.36
C VAL A 270 -5.97 -6.21 -9.37
N ALA A 271 -6.09 -7.51 -9.52
CA ALA A 271 -5.33 -8.47 -8.72
C ALA A 271 -4.95 -9.68 -9.56
N GLY A 272 -3.91 -10.38 -9.13
CA GLY A 272 -3.43 -11.61 -9.75
C GLY A 272 -2.57 -12.40 -8.78
N GLN A 273 -2.27 -13.63 -9.15
CA GLN A 273 -1.34 -14.51 -8.46
C GLN A 273 -0.14 -14.75 -9.37
N LEU A 274 1.06 -14.51 -8.85
CA LEU A 274 2.29 -14.84 -9.59
C LEU A 274 2.34 -16.37 -9.79
N ALA A 275 2.58 -16.81 -11.01
CA ALA A 275 2.67 -18.24 -11.30
C ALA A 275 3.73 -18.90 -10.42
N ASP A 276 3.45 -20.12 -9.99
CA ASP A 276 4.49 -20.97 -9.40
C ASP A 276 5.54 -21.27 -10.47
N ILE A 277 6.81 -21.26 -10.09
CA ILE A 277 7.86 -21.78 -10.96
C ILE A 277 7.57 -23.27 -11.07
N ALA A 278 7.12 -23.70 -12.26
CA ALA A 278 6.97 -25.14 -12.51
C ALA A 278 8.30 -25.80 -12.22
N ALA A 279 8.28 -26.71 -11.23
CA ALA A 279 9.44 -27.49 -10.84
C ALA A 279 9.89 -28.43 -11.99
#